data_1f754997c95a31b97b9b5d20d7c8ac6a
#
_entry.id   1f754997c95a31b97b9b5d20d7c8ac6a
#
_cell.length_a   1.000
_cell.length_b   1.000
_cell.length_c   1.000
_cell.angle_alpha   90.00
_cell.angle_beta   90.00
_cell.angle_gamma   90.00
#
_symmetry.space_group_name_H-M   'P 1'
#
loop_
_entity.id
_entity.type
_entity.pdbx_description
1 polymer ?
#
loop_
_entity_poly.entity_id
_entity_poly.type
_entity_poly.pdbx_seq_one_letter_code
_entity_poly.pdbx_strand_id
1 'polypeptide(L)'
;MSFESFRYIWDDVQSGLKRNKGASLASIILIFVAVTLIGGLLLMRLALEDTITYVESQISMKVYVEKGYDTEQLSSVLVENDFIQSVGVETGDEVLAGLSHFFMNREHLLDSFTNGAMNDAIKVHVTDASLIEEVARSLDGMQGIAEVIYPQEMAQTLYEWIKKVETYGSIIAIILLIIACMVAYIAFHLALYQREKEIRVKLLVGANPAHVRLQFLIEGFLLGLVGGILSLFSTFALFELVLHPIEQAVPFLIQLDSSNRIIVFSLQCIVSIVIGIGASFLATRKLIRDV
;
A
#
# COMPACT_ATOMS: atom_id res chain seq x y z
N MET A 1 22.57 14.48 31.61
CA MET A 1 23.54 14.89 30.59
C MET A 1 23.67 16.41 30.69
N SER A 2 24.87 16.94 30.93
CA SER A 2 25.08 18.39 30.96
C SER A 2 25.03 18.95 29.52
N PHE A 3 24.59 20.19 29.36
CA PHE A 3 24.53 20.89 28.07
C PHE A 3 25.89 20.90 27.33
N GLU A 4 26.98 20.95 28.09
CA GLU A 4 28.34 20.86 27.56
C GLU A 4 28.67 19.50 26.92
N SER A 5 28.17 18.38 27.51
CA SER A 5 28.36 17.04 26.93
C SER A 5 27.64 16.89 25.59
N PHE A 6 26.45 17.50 25.44
CA PHE A 6 25.70 17.46 24.19
C PHE A 6 26.41 18.28 23.09
N ARG A 7 26.94 19.47 23.42
CA ARG A 7 27.68 20.31 22.48
C ARG A 7 28.93 19.60 21.97
N TYR A 8 29.67 18.92 22.86
CA TYR A 8 30.84 18.16 22.49
C TYR A 8 30.51 17.01 21.51
N ILE A 9 29.44 16.25 21.79
CA ILE A 9 28.98 15.18 20.89
C ILE A 9 28.58 15.73 19.52
N TRP A 10 27.90 16.88 19.50
CA TRP A 10 27.47 17.53 18.26
C TRP A 10 28.65 17.99 17.39
N ASP A 11 29.68 18.59 17.99
CA ASP A 11 30.90 19.02 17.30
C ASP A 11 31.67 17.82 16.75
N ASP A 12 31.72 16.70 17.48
CA ASP A 12 32.31 15.45 17.04
C ASP A 12 31.53 14.83 15.85
N VAL A 13 30.20 14.87 15.87
CA VAL A 13 29.33 14.39 14.77
C VAL A 13 29.57 15.23 13.51
N GLN A 14 29.56 16.57 13.61
CA GLN A 14 29.81 17.43 12.46
C GLN A 14 31.21 17.20 11.86
N SER A 15 32.23 17.10 12.71
CA SER A 15 33.59 16.82 12.29
C SER A 15 33.71 15.46 11.63
N GLY A 16 32.97 14.48 12.14
CA GLY A 16 32.88 13.14 11.59
C GLY A 16 32.28 13.12 10.19
N LEU A 17 31.13 13.74 9.99
CA LEU A 17 30.47 13.87 8.70
C LEU A 17 31.31 14.63 7.66
N LYS A 18 31.94 15.74 8.08
CA LYS A 18 32.79 16.55 7.18
C LYS A 18 34.06 15.80 6.73
N ARG A 19 34.63 14.98 7.59
CA ARG A 19 35.86 14.26 7.28
C ARG A 19 35.63 13.03 6.40
N ASN A 20 34.45 12.42 6.52
CA ASN A 20 34.10 11.21 5.76
C ASN A 20 32.92 11.44 4.79
N LYS A 21 33.02 12.54 4.03
CA LYS A 21 31.95 12.98 3.12
C LYS A 21 31.50 11.89 2.13
N GLY A 22 32.45 11.10 1.61
CA GLY A 22 32.17 10.04 0.64
C GLY A 22 31.27 8.94 1.21
N ALA A 23 31.59 8.41 2.40
CA ALA A 23 30.78 7.37 3.02
C ALA A 23 29.43 7.93 3.52
N SER A 24 29.43 9.15 4.07
CA SER A 24 28.18 9.81 4.48
C SER A 24 27.25 10.04 3.29
N LEU A 25 27.78 10.54 2.17
CA LEU A 25 27.00 10.76 0.95
C LEU A 25 26.46 9.44 0.37
N ALA A 26 27.32 8.40 0.33
CA ALA A 26 26.90 7.08 -0.12
C ALA A 26 25.75 6.53 0.75
N SER A 27 25.86 6.64 2.08
CA SER A 27 24.81 6.22 3.00
C SER A 27 23.50 6.98 2.77
N ILE A 28 23.55 8.31 2.59
CA ILE A 28 22.37 9.13 2.28
C ILE A 28 21.72 8.67 0.99
N ILE A 29 22.50 8.51 -0.10
CA ILE A 29 21.97 8.10 -1.41
C ILE A 29 21.32 6.72 -1.32
N LEU A 30 21.94 5.78 -0.62
CA LEU A 30 21.41 4.43 -0.50
C LEU A 30 20.12 4.36 0.33
N ILE A 31 20.08 5.08 1.46
CA ILE A 31 18.86 5.21 2.26
C ILE A 31 17.76 5.90 1.43
N PHE A 32 18.11 6.99 0.76
CA PHE A 32 17.22 7.73 -0.12
C PHE A 32 16.58 6.83 -1.19
N VAL A 33 17.40 6.11 -1.97
CA VAL A 33 16.90 5.24 -3.05
C VAL A 33 16.00 4.12 -2.49
N ALA A 34 16.45 3.44 -1.44
CA ALA A 34 15.71 2.34 -0.86
C ALA A 34 14.35 2.79 -0.28
N VAL A 35 14.34 3.91 0.46
CA VAL A 35 13.10 4.42 1.06
C VAL A 35 12.17 5.01 0.02
N THR A 36 12.71 5.61 -1.07
CA THR A 36 11.90 6.07 -2.21
C THR A 36 11.21 4.90 -2.91
N LEU A 37 11.93 3.80 -3.15
CA LEU A 37 11.33 2.60 -3.74
C LEU A 37 10.23 2.00 -2.86
N ILE A 38 10.48 1.91 -1.54
CA ILE A 38 9.47 1.44 -0.59
C ILE A 38 8.24 2.37 -0.59
N GLY A 39 8.45 3.68 -0.58
CA GLY A 39 7.37 4.67 -0.63
C GLY A 39 6.57 4.62 -1.92
N GLY A 40 7.25 4.46 -3.06
CA GLY A 40 6.59 4.27 -4.35
C GLY A 40 5.75 2.99 -4.42
N LEU A 41 6.25 1.88 -3.86
CA LEU A 41 5.48 0.63 -3.74
C LEU A 41 4.26 0.78 -2.83
N LEU A 42 4.38 1.51 -1.72
CA LEU A 42 3.25 1.78 -0.83
C LEU A 42 2.18 2.66 -1.50
N LEU A 43 2.59 3.71 -2.21
CA LEU A 43 1.64 4.53 -3.00
C LEU A 43 0.96 3.71 -4.09
N MET A 44 1.72 2.87 -4.80
CA MET A 44 1.17 1.99 -5.82
C MET A 44 0.17 0.98 -5.24
N ARG A 45 0.47 0.42 -4.06
CA ARG A 45 -0.46 -0.46 -3.36
C ARG A 45 -1.78 0.25 -3.04
N LEU A 46 -1.72 1.45 -2.44
CA LEU A 46 -2.92 2.22 -2.12
C LEU A 46 -3.73 2.57 -3.38
N ALA A 47 -3.07 2.99 -4.46
CA ALA A 47 -3.75 3.26 -5.73
C ALA A 47 -4.44 2.02 -6.31
N LEU A 48 -3.84 0.83 -6.13
CA LEU A 48 -4.45 -0.43 -6.54
C LEU A 48 -5.65 -0.81 -5.65
N GLU A 49 -5.57 -0.61 -4.34
CA GLU A 49 -6.69 -0.85 -3.42
C GLU A 49 -7.92 -0.02 -3.80
N ASP A 50 -7.74 1.27 -4.12
CA ASP A 50 -8.82 2.15 -4.58
C ASP A 50 -9.40 1.68 -5.92
N THR A 51 -8.53 1.32 -6.88
CA THR A 51 -8.94 0.79 -8.19
C THR A 51 -9.76 -0.48 -8.03
N ILE A 52 -9.35 -1.36 -7.12
CA ILE A 52 -10.03 -2.61 -6.83
C ILE A 52 -11.42 -2.34 -6.26
N THR A 53 -11.51 -1.49 -5.23
CA THR A 53 -12.79 -1.12 -4.61
C THR A 53 -13.75 -0.54 -5.64
N TYR A 54 -13.25 0.26 -6.59
CA TYR A 54 -14.06 0.77 -7.69
C TYR A 54 -14.54 -0.35 -8.62
N VAL A 55 -13.65 -1.25 -9.05
CA VAL A 55 -14.02 -2.36 -9.92
C VAL A 55 -14.97 -3.32 -9.20
N GLU A 56 -14.75 -3.59 -7.92
CA GLU A 56 -15.66 -4.37 -7.06
C GLU A 56 -17.05 -3.75 -7.00
N SER A 57 -17.14 -2.41 -6.87
CA SER A 57 -18.44 -1.72 -6.89
C SER A 57 -19.17 -1.82 -8.22
N GLN A 58 -18.49 -2.13 -9.32
CA GLN A 58 -19.09 -2.40 -10.63
C GLN A 58 -19.54 -3.86 -10.79
N ILE A 59 -18.96 -4.77 -9.99
CA ILE A 59 -19.36 -6.17 -9.98
C ILE A 59 -20.63 -6.28 -9.16
N SER A 60 -21.75 -6.36 -9.83
CA SER A 60 -23.07 -6.56 -9.20
C SER A 60 -23.58 -7.96 -9.49
N MET A 61 -24.22 -8.54 -8.51
CA MET A 61 -25.01 -9.75 -8.63
C MET A 61 -26.42 -9.37 -9.09
N LYS A 62 -26.96 -10.05 -10.07
CA LYS A 62 -28.37 -9.94 -10.47
C LYS A 62 -29.15 -11.12 -9.90
N VAL A 63 -30.09 -10.81 -9.02
CA VAL A 63 -30.99 -11.76 -8.42
C VAL A 63 -32.36 -11.63 -9.14
N TYR A 64 -32.69 -12.62 -9.94
CA TYR A 64 -33.95 -12.65 -10.65
C TYR A 64 -35.07 -13.12 -9.71
N VAL A 65 -36.16 -12.35 -9.68
CA VAL A 65 -37.33 -12.60 -8.79
C VAL A 65 -38.29 -13.55 -9.46
N GLU A 66 -38.88 -14.50 -8.72
CA GLU A 66 -39.92 -15.37 -9.22
C GLU A 66 -41.17 -14.58 -9.61
N LYS A 67 -41.87 -15.00 -10.69
CA LYS A 67 -43.07 -14.35 -11.16
C LYS A 67 -44.17 -14.38 -10.08
N GLY A 68 -44.62 -13.21 -9.70
CA GLY A 68 -45.69 -13.03 -8.71
C GLY A 68 -45.19 -12.85 -7.27
N TYR A 69 -43.90 -12.84 -7.04
CA TYR A 69 -43.33 -12.47 -5.75
C TYR A 69 -43.13 -10.95 -5.65
N ASP A 70 -43.28 -10.41 -4.46
CA ASP A 70 -43.13 -8.96 -4.23
C ASP A 70 -41.65 -8.57 -4.19
N THR A 71 -41.18 -7.88 -5.26
CA THR A 71 -39.80 -7.45 -5.44
C THR A 71 -39.36 -6.44 -4.37
N GLU A 72 -40.27 -5.57 -3.90
CA GLU A 72 -39.96 -4.59 -2.86
C GLU A 72 -39.78 -5.28 -1.50
N GLN A 73 -40.57 -6.27 -1.19
CA GLN A 73 -40.45 -7.05 0.04
C GLN A 73 -39.14 -7.84 0.03
N LEU A 74 -38.76 -8.45 -1.08
CA LEU A 74 -37.51 -9.19 -1.20
C LEU A 74 -36.30 -8.24 -1.10
N SER A 75 -36.39 -7.06 -1.73
CA SER A 75 -35.30 -6.08 -1.64
C SER A 75 -35.07 -5.60 -0.21
N SER A 76 -36.14 -5.42 0.59
CA SER A 76 -36.01 -5.01 1.99
C SER A 76 -35.32 -6.07 2.86
N VAL A 77 -35.61 -7.36 2.60
CA VAL A 77 -34.93 -8.46 3.29
C VAL A 77 -33.46 -8.54 2.93
N LEU A 78 -33.11 -8.28 1.67
CA LEU A 78 -31.73 -8.30 1.22
C LEU A 78 -30.90 -7.17 1.82
N VAL A 79 -31.46 -5.96 2.00
CA VAL A 79 -30.78 -4.82 2.64
C VAL A 79 -30.40 -5.08 4.09
N GLU A 80 -31.16 -5.94 4.81
CA GLU A 80 -30.84 -6.29 6.21
C GLU A 80 -29.63 -7.21 6.36
N ASN A 81 -29.06 -7.71 5.25
CA ASN A 81 -27.89 -8.58 5.28
C ASN A 81 -26.60 -7.75 5.37
N ASP A 82 -25.79 -7.96 6.41
CA ASP A 82 -24.54 -7.24 6.69
C ASP A 82 -23.50 -7.33 5.55
N PHE A 83 -23.60 -8.33 4.68
CA PHE A 83 -22.71 -8.53 3.54
C PHE A 83 -23.16 -7.79 2.28
N ILE A 84 -24.35 -7.16 2.29
CA ILE A 84 -24.89 -6.43 1.16
C ILE A 84 -24.74 -4.92 1.39
N GLN A 85 -24.02 -4.27 0.49
CA GLN A 85 -23.76 -2.83 0.56
C GLN A 85 -24.94 -1.99 0.07
N SER A 86 -25.55 -2.40 -1.06
CA SER A 86 -26.68 -1.71 -1.65
C SER A 86 -27.50 -2.64 -2.53
N VAL A 87 -28.78 -2.31 -2.67
CA VAL A 87 -29.76 -3.04 -3.46
C VAL A 87 -30.46 -2.06 -4.41
N GLY A 88 -30.55 -2.41 -5.69
CA GLY A 88 -31.31 -1.66 -6.71
C GLY A 88 -32.31 -2.56 -7.39
N VAL A 89 -33.56 -2.14 -7.50
CA VAL A 89 -34.58 -2.89 -8.22
C VAL A 89 -34.56 -2.47 -9.69
N GLU A 90 -34.44 -3.44 -10.60
CA GLU A 90 -34.55 -3.28 -12.04
C GLU A 90 -35.81 -4.02 -12.51
N THR A 91 -36.72 -3.33 -13.16
CA THR A 91 -37.90 -3.95 -13.77
C THR A 91 -37.50 -4.83 -14.95
N GLY A 92 -38.31 -5.84 -15.30
CA GLY A 92 -38.03 -6.72 -16.44
C GLY A 92 -37.82 -5.96 -17.76
N ASP A 93 -38.49 -4.80 -17.93
CA ASP A 93 -38.32 -3.93 -19.10
C ASP A 93 -36.95 -3.22 -19.07
N GLU A 94 -36.47 -2.80 -17.91
CA GLU A 94 -35.14 -2.20 -17.75
C GLU A 94 -34.04 -3.21 -17.96
N VAL A 95 -34.23 -4.44 -17.48
CA VAL A 95 -33.30 -5.56 -17.72
C VAL A 95 -33.20 -5.84 -19.23
N LEU A 96 -34.33 -5.88 -19.93
CA LEU A 96 -34.39 -6.07 -21.38
C LEU A 96 -33.73 -4.90 -22.14
N ALA A 97 -33.98 -3.65 -21.70
CA ALA A 97 -33.34 -2.47 -22.28
C ALA A 97 -31.80 -2.50 -22.09
N GLY A 98 -31.32 -2.96 -20.95
CA GLY A 98 -29.89 -3.16 -20.69
C GLY A 98 -29.26 -4.19 -21.62
N LEU A 99 -29.97 -5.32 -21.85
CA LEU A 99 -29.51 -6.36 -22.79
C LEU A 99 -29.52 -5.88 -24.24
N SER A 100 -30.51 -5.05 -24.65
CA SER A 100 -30.61 -4.54 -26.01
C SER A 100 -29.38 -3.75 -26.44
N HIS A 101 -28.73 -3.07 -25.50
CA HIS A 101 -27.51 -2.33 -25.75
C HIS A 101 -26.31 -3.21 -26.14
N PHE A 102 -26.27 -4.46 -25.65
CA PHE A 102 -25.23 -5.44 -26.03
C PHE A 102 -25.53 -6.13 -27.36
N PHE A 103 -26.80 -6.16 -27.80
CA PHE A 103 -27.24 -6.82 -29.01
C PHE A 103 -27.57 -5.86 -30.17
N MET A 104 -26.99 -4.66 -30.20
CA MET A 104 -27.28 -3.56 -31.15
C MET A 104 -27.30 -3.96 -32.64
N ASN A 105 -26.76 -5.13 -33.03
CA ASN A 105 -26.80 -5.64 -34.41
C ASN A 105 -27.53 -6.98 -34.58
N ARG A 106 -28.26 -7.44 -33.56
CA ARG A 106 -28.94 -8.76 -33.54
C ARG A 106 -30.29 -8.70 -32.85
N GLU A 107 -31.10 -7.73 -33.21
CA GLU A 107 -32.46 -7.49 -32.63
C GLU A 107 -33.37 -8.72 -32.66
N HIS A 108 -33.23 -9.58 -33.69
CA HIS A 108 -33.98 -10.81 -33.80
C HIS A 108 -33.75 -11.83 -32.66
N LEU A 109 -32.65 -11.71 -31.90
CA LEU A 109 -32.40 -12.51 -30.71
C LEU A 109 -33.24 -12.01 -29.51
N LEU A 110 -33.55 -10.72 -29.47
CA LEU A 110 -34.34 -10.10 -28.43
C LEU A 110 -35.82 -10.45 -28.55
N ASP A 111 -36.31 -10.70 -29.78
CA ASP A 111 -37.72 -11.10 -30.02
C ASP A 111 -38.09 -12.41 -29.29
N SER A 112 -37.13 -13.28 -29.10
CA SER A 112 -37.31 -14.52 -28.34
C SER A 112 -37.50 -14.28 -26.84
N PHE A 113 -36.98 -13.18 -26.30
CA PHE A 113 -37.09 -12.78 -24.90
C PHE A 113 -38.31 -11.88 -24.66
N THR A 114 -38.82 -11.16 -25.69
CA THR A 114 -39.94 -10.25 -25.59
C THR A 114 -41.27 -10.99 -25.41
N ASN A 115 -41.37 -12.25 -25.85
CA ASN A 115 -42.56 -13.09 -25.74
C ASN A 115 -42.79 -13.73 -24.35
N GLY A 116 -41.78 -13.70 -23.47
CA GLY A 116 -41.96 -14.07 -22.07
C GLY A 116 -41.47 -12.91 -21.24
N ALA A 117 -42.41 -12.11 -20.68
CA ALA A 117 -42.01 -10.99 -19.81
C ALA A 117 -40.81 -11.39 -18.90
N MET A 118 -39.70 -10.68 -19.07
CA MET A 118 -38.49 -10.96 -18.30
C MET A 118 -38.81 -10.74 -16.82
N ASN A 119 -38.27 -11.55 -15.96
CA ASN A 119 -38.46 -11.38 -14.53
C ASN A 119 -37.80 -10.10 -14.07
N ASP A 120 -38.40 -9.46 -13.06
CA ASP A 120 -37.72 -8.37 -12.37
C ASP A 120 -36.43 -8.88 -11.77
N ALA A 121 -35.42 -8.03 -11.74
CA ALA A 121 -34.14 -8.34 -11.16
C ALA A 121 -33.80 -7.36 -10.04
N ILE A 122 -33.19 -7.87 -8.99
CA ILE A 122 -32.62 -7.07 -7.94
C ILE A 122 -31.08 -7.05 -8.16
N LYS A 123 -30.55 -5.87 -8.41
CA LYS A 123 -29.12 -5.64 -8.52
C LYS A 123 -28.55 -5.51 -7.12
N VAL A 124 -27.71 -6.46 -6.72
CA VAL A 124 -27.12 -6.53 -5.39
C VAL A 124 -25.64 -6.23 -5.49
N HIS A 125 -25.19 -5.24 -4.74
CA HIS A 125 -23.76 -4.95 -4.55
C HIS A 125 -23.32 -5.53 -3.20
N VAL A 126 -22.28 -6.37 -3.23
CA VAL A 126 -21.72 -6.99 -2.03
C VAL A 126 -20.62 -6.09 -1.47
N THR A 127 -20.49 -6.06 -0.15
CA THR A 127 -19.47 -5.23 0.55
C THR A 127 -18.04 -5.62 0.19
N ASP A 128 -17.81 -6.89 -0.12
CA ASP A 128 -16.50 -7.46 -0.47
C ASP A 128 -16.66 -8.49 -1.60
N ALA A 129 -15.95 -8.30 -2.72
CA ALA A 129 -16.04 -9.19 -3.87
C ALA A 129 -15.60 -10.64 -3.54
N SER A 130 -14.79 -10.83 -2.51
CA SER A 130 -14.39 -12.17 -2.04
C SER A 130 -15.57 -12.97 -1.49
N LEU A 131 -16.62 -12.30 -1.02
CA LEU A 131 -17.83 -12.89 -0.43
C LEU A 131 -18.94 -13.13 -1.46
N ILE A 132 -18.78 -12.68 -2.72
CA ILE A 132 -19.85 -12.74 -3.73
C ILE A 132 -20.33 -14.17 -3.98
N GLU A 133 -19.42 -15.14 -3.97
CA GLU A 133 -19.76 -16.55 -4.15
C GLU A 133 -20.52 -17.13 -2.96
N GLU A 134 -20.13 -16.74 -1.74
CA GLU A 134 -20.78 -17.19 -0.51
C GLU A 134 -22.16 -16.56 -0.37
N VAL A 135 -22.28 -15.26 -0.66
CA VAL A 135 -23.57 -14.55 -0.70
C VAL A 135 -24.47 -15.14 -1.79
N ALA A 136 -23.96 -15.36 -3.00
CA ALA A 136 -24.73 -15.96 -4.09
C ALA A 136 -25.28 -17.34 -3.71
N ARG A 137 -24.48 -18.19 -3.10
CA ARG A 137 -24.94 -19.51 -2.60
C ARG A 137 -25.97 -19.40 -1.49
N SER A 138 -25.86 -18.39 -0.62
CA SER A 138 -26.82 -18.19 0.46
C SER A 138 -28.17 -17.70 -0.06
N LEU A 139 -28.18 -16.96 -1.17
CA LEU A 139 -29.36 -16.46 -1.84
C LEU A 139 -29.99 -17.52 -2.76
N ASP A 140 -29.15 -18.39 -3.34
CA ASP A 140 -29.61 -19.45 -4.22
C ASP A 140 -30.48 -20.45 -3.41
N GLY A 141 -31.73 -20.57 -3.76
CA GLY A 141 -32.69 -21.40 -3.03
C GLY A 141 -33.55 -20.67 -1.98
N MET A 142 -33.39 -19.36 -1.80
CA MET A 142 -34.33 -18.57 -1.00
C MET A 142 -35.68 -18.44 -1.71
N GLN A 143 -36.78 -18.44 -0.94
CA GLN A 143 -38.14 -18.27 -1.49
C GLN A 143 -38.24 -16.92 -2.19
N GLY A 144 -38.75 -16.93 -3.43
CA GLY A 144 -38.94 -15.73 -4.25
C GLY A 144 -37.74 -15.43 -5.17
N ILE A 145 -36.66 -16.16 -5.08
CA ILE A 145 -35.49 -16.04 -5.99
C ILE A 145 -35.57 -17.14 -7.04
N ALA A 146 -35.61 -16.75 -8.32
CA ALA A 146 -35.65 -17.65 -9.45
C ALA A 146 -34.21 -18.08 -9.85
N GLU A 147 -33.28 -17.14 -9.89
CA GLU A 147 -31.92 -17.39 -10.30
C GLU A 147 -30.99 -16.26 -9.81
N VAL A 148 -29.75 -16.60 -9.48
CA VAL A 148 -28.70 -15.65 -9.11
C VAL A 148 -27.60 -15.67 -10.15
N ILE A 149 -27.42 -14.57 -10.85
CA ILE A 149 -26.38 -14.43 -11.88
C ILE A 149 -25.34 -13.40 -11.42
N TYR A 150 -24.08 -13.83 -11.40
CA TYR A 150 -22.93 -12.96 -11.14
C TYR A 150 -21.74 -13.34 -12.01
N PRO A 151 -20.84 -12.39 -12.34
CA PRO A 151 -19.67 -12.67 -13.19
C PRO A 151 -18.58 -13.42 -12.41
N GLN A 152 -18.80 -14.70 -12.13
CA GLN A 152 -17.95 -15.55 -11.27
C GLN A 152 -16.50 -15.56 -11.71
N GLU A 153 -16.22 -15.79 -13.00
CA GLU A 153 -14.87 -15.86 -13.53
C GLU A 153 -14.11 -14.53 -13.38
N MET A 154 -14.80 -13.42 -13.57
CA MET A 154 -14.23 -12.08 -13.45
C MET A 154 -13.91 -11.73 -11.98
N ALA A 155 -14.84 -12.02 -11.07
CA ALA A 155 -14.66 -11.78 -9.65
C ALA A 155 -13.49 -12.62 -9.08
N GLN A 156 -13.43 -13.92 -9.39
CA GLN A 156 -12.36 -14.80 -8.96
C GLN A 156 -11.00 -14.38 -9.54
N THR A 157 -10.96 -14.08 -10.83
CA THR A 157 -9.72 -13.62 -11.49
C THR A 157 -9.21 -12.33 -10.86
N LEU A 158 -10.09 -11.37 -10.62
CA LEU A 158 -9.72 -10.10 -9.98
C LEU A 158 -9.15 -10.33 -8.57
N TYR A 159 -9.86 -11.11 -7.74
CA TYR A 159 -9.42 -11.45 -6.39
C TYR A 159 -8.02 -12.12 -6.38
N GLU A 160 -7.79 -13.07 -7.30
CA GLU A 160 -6.47 -13.69 -7.42
C GLU A 160 -5.37 -12.69 -7.79
N TRP A 161 -5.64 -11.76 -8.71
CA TRP A 161 -4.68 -10.73 -9.09
C TRP A 161 -4.35 -9.79 -7.92
N ILE A 162 -5.37 -9.37 -7.18
CA ILE A 162 -5.22 -8.55 -5.97
C ILE A 162 -4.26 -9.24 -5.00
N LYS A 163 -4.59 -10.47 -4.64
CA LYS A 163 -3.80 -11.27 -3.69
C LYS A 163 -2.37 -11.50 -4.16
N LYS A 164 -2.17 -11.71 -5.47
CA LYS A 164 -0.83 -11.83 -6.06
C LYS A 164 -0.05 -10.53 -5.94
N VAL A 165 -0.65 -9.38 -6.29
CA VAL A 165 -0.01 -8.06 -6.19
C VAL A 165 0.33 -7.73 -4.74
N GLU A 166 -0.57 -7.95 -3.81
CA GLU A 166 -0.32 -7.73 -2.37
C GLU A 166 0.82 -8.61 -1.85
N THR A 167 0.79 -9.90 -2.17
CA THR A 167 1.80 -10.87 -1.72
C THR A 167 3.17 -10.55 -2.30
N TYR A 168 3.26 -10.41 -3.63
CA TYR A 168 4.54 -10.12 -4.29
C TYR A 168 5.06 -8.72 -3.96
N GLY A 169 4.20 -7.72 -3.87
CA GLY A 169 4.56 -6.37 -3.46
C GLY A 169 5.15 -6.34 -2.05
N SER A 170 4.54 -7.05 -1.11
CA SER A 170 5.05 -7.18 0.26
C SER A 170 6.40 -7.89 0.31
N ILE A 171 6.58 -8.97 -0.45
CA ILE A 171 7.86 -9.69 -0.56
C ILE A 171 8.95 -8.77 -1.10
N ILE A 172 8.67 -8.04 -2.19
CA ILE A 172 9.62 -7.09 -2.79
C ILE A 172 9.98 -5.99 -1.78
N ALA A 173 9.00 -5.43 -1.06
CA ALA A 173 9.25 -4.41 -0.04
C ALA A 173 10.17 -4.92 1.09
N ILE A 174 9.95 -6.15 1.56
CA ILE A 174 10.80 -6.78 2.59
C ILE A 174 12.22 -7.00 2.05
N ILE A 175 12.38 -7.49 0.83
CA ILE A 175 13.69 -7.69 0.20
C ILE A 175 14.43 -6.35 0.07
N LEU A 176 13.77 -5.30 -0.40
CA LEU A 176 14.34 -3.96 -0.51
C LEU A 176 14.76 -3.41 0.85
N LEU A 177 13.94 -3.63 1.89
CA LEU A 177 14.27 -3.23 3.25
C LEU A 177 15.54 -3.94 3.77
N ILE A 178 15.65 -5.24 3.53
CA ILE A 178 16.83 -6.03 3.92
C ILE A 178 18.07 -5.52 3.18
N ILE A 179 17.97 -5.30 1.87
CA ILE A 179 19.07 -4.77 1.06
C ILE A 179 19.49 -3.39 1.56
N ALA A 180 18.52 -2.49 1.84
CA ALA A 180 18.80 -1.17 2.39
C ALA A 180 19.54 -1.24 3.73
N CYS A 181 19.09 -2.10 4.64
CA CYS A 181 19.76 -2.31 5.92
C CYS A 181 21.19 -2.87 5.76
N MET A 182 21.39 -3.84 4.86
CA MET A 182 22.73 -4.42 4.61
C MET A 182 23.68 -3.37 4.04
N VAL A 183 23.23 -2.61 3.06
CA VAL A 183 24.08 -1.60 2.41
C VAL A 183 24.38 -0.46 3.36
N ALA A 184 23.40 0.02 4.13
CA ALA A 184 23.63 1.01 5.17
C ALA A 184 24.62 0.49 6.22
N TYR A 185 24.49 -0.77 6.68
CA TYR A 185 25.44 -1.39 7.60
C TYR A 185 26.86 -1.42 7.04
N ILE A 186 27.06 -1.82 5.78
CA ILE A 186 28.37 -1.85 5.13
C ILE A 186 28.97 -0.44 5.06
N ALA A 187 28.19 0.56 4.68
CA ALA A 187 28.64 1.95 4.62
C ALA A 187 29.07 2.48 5.99
N PHE A 188 28.28 2.23 7.03
CA PHE A 188 28.65 2.59 8.40
C PHE A 188 29.89 1.82 8.90
N HIS A 189 29.96 0.53 8.61
CA HIS A 189 31.12 -0.28 9.00
C HIS A 189 32.42 0.25 8.34
N LEU A 190 32.38 0.60 7.06
CA LEU A 190 33.51 1.18 6.36
C LEU A 190 33.92 2.55 6.94
N ALA A 191 32.92 3.38 7.27
CA ALA A 191 33.18 4.67 7.92
C ALA A 191 33.83 4.52 9.29
N LEU A 192 33.40 3.54 10.08
CA LEU A 192 34.01 3.21 11.37
C LEU A 192 35.39 2.65 11.24
N TYR A 193 35.64 1.75 10.28
CA TYR A 193 36.96 1.17 10.03
C TYR A 193 38.00 2.25 9.72
N GLN A 194 37.64 3.27 8.93
CA GLN A 194 38.53 4.41 8.65
C GLN A 194 38.89 5.22 9.90
N ARG A 195 38.09 5.15 10.96
CA ARG A 195 38.26 5.88 12.23
C ARG A 195 38.69 4.97 13.39
N GLU A 196 38.96 3.71 13.14
CA GLU A 196 39.26 2.72 14.18
C GLU A 196 40.40 3.17 15.13
N LYS A 197 41.52 3.69 14.54
CA LYS A 197 42.64 4.16 15.33
C LYS A 197 42.29 5.29 16.29
N GLU A 198 41.46 6.26 15.86
CA GLU A 198 41.02 7.37 16.72
C GLU A 198 40.09 6.91 17.81
N ILE A 199 39.14 6.01 17.46
CA ILE A 199 38.19 5.43 18.42
C ILE A 199 38.98 4.67 19.48
N ARG A 200 39.96 3.88 19.08
CA ARG A 200 40.82 3.12 19.99
C ARG A 200 41.63 4.06 20.91
N VAL A 201 42.24 5.14 20.38
CA VAL A 201 42.92 6.14 21.20
C VAL A 201 41.97 6.81 22.17
N LYS A 202 40.77 7.23 21.75
CA LYS A 202 39.74 7.83 22.64
C LYS A 202 39.38 6.87 23.79
N LEU A 203 39.19 5.57 23.51
CA LEU A 203 38.86 4.57 24.54
C LEU A 203 40.05 4.32 25.50
N LEU A 204 41.30 4.29 24.98
CA LEU A 204 42.48 4.09 25.82
C LEU A 204 42.78 5.28 26.76
N VAL A 205 42.41 6.51 26.35
CA VAL A 205 42.51 7.73 27.18
C VAL A 205 41.35 7.81 28.20
N GLY A 206 40.42 6.82 28.23
CA GLY A 206 39.37 6.72 29.22
C GLY A 206 38.01 7.28 28.78
N ALA A 207 37.76 7.51 27.51
CA ALA A 207 36.42 7.91 27.03
C ALA A 207 35.44 6.78 27.29
N ASN A 208 34.22 7.17 27.76
CA ASN A 208 33.17 6.20 28.03
C ASN A 208 32.65 5.58 26.71
N PRO A 209 32.70 4.24 26.56
CA PRO A 209 32.24 3.55 25.34
C PRO A 209 30.80 3.89 24.93
N ALA A 210 29.94 4.20 25.92
CA ALA A 210 28.54 4.59 25.65
C ALA A 210 28.46 5.95 24.96
N HIS A 211 29.33 6.91 25.28
CA HIS A 211 29.39 8.21 24.62
C HIS A 211 29.86 8.06 23.16
N VAL A 212 30.87 7.22 22.93
CA VAL A 212 31.35 6.94 21.57
C VAL A 212 30.24 6.30 20.73
N ARG A 213 29.51 5.33 21.29
CA ARG A 213 28.35 4.72 20.60
C ARG A 213 27.27 5.73 20.31
N LEU A 214 26.91 6.59 21.27
CA LEU A 214 25.89 7.61 21.10
C LEU A 214 26.22 8.58 19.97
N GLN A 215 27.50 8.98 19.83
CA GLN A 215 27.96 9.82 18.72
C GLN A 215 27.61 9.20 17.36
N PHE A 216 27.90 7.91 17.16
CA PHE A 216 27.59 7.23 15.90
C PHE A 216 26.10 7.01 15.67
N LEU A 217 25.33 6.76 16.75
CA LEU A 217 23.86 6.68 16.64
C LEU A 217 23.24 8.00 16.18
N ILE A 218 23.74 9.14 16.68
CA ILE A 218 23.30 10.46 16.23
C ILE A 218 23.71 10.69 14.76
N GLU A 219 24.92 10.29 14.37
CA GLU A 219 25.37 10.34 12.97
C GLU A 219 24.43 9.52 12.08
N GLY A 220 24.08 8.28 12.47
CA GLY A 220 23.13 7.43 11.77
C GLY A 220 21.72 8.03 11.69
N PHE A 221 21.26 8.62 12.79
CA PHE A 221 19.99 9.34 12.81
C PHE A 221 19.96 10.49 11.80
N LEU A 222 21.00 11.32 11.76
CA LEU A 222 21.08 12.45 10.83
C LEU A 222 21.13 12.00 9.38
N LEU A 223 21.91 10.96 9.05
CA LEU A 223 21.99 10.41 7.70
C LEU A 223 20.63 9.79 7.27
N GLY A 224 19.97 9.08 8.19
CA GLY A 224 18.62 8.56 7.99
C GLY A 224 17.61 9.67 7.76
N LEU A 225 17.65 10.73 8.57
CA LEU A 225 16.74 11.87 8.46
C LEU A 225 16.93 12.61 7.12
N VAL A 226 18.16 12.89 6.72
CA VAL A 226 18.45 13.55 5.43
C VAL A 226 18.02 12.66 4.26
N GLY A 227 18.33 11.35 4.28
CA GLY A 227 17.89 10.39 3.27
C GLY A 227 16.36 10.29 3.21
N GLY A 228 15.69 10.30 4.36
CA GLY A 228 14.24 10.30 4.46
C GLY A 228 13.60 11.56 3.87
N ILE A 229 14.11 12.74 4.19
CA ILE A 229 13.61 14.01 3.62
C ILE A 229 13.76 14.03 2.10
N LEU A 230 14.91 13.61 1.57
CA LEU A 230 15.10 13.50 0.12
C LEU A 230 14.13 12.48 -0.51
N SER A 231 13.90 11.37 0.17
CA SER A 231 12.91 10.37 -0.25
C SER A 231 11.50 10.93 -0.29
N LEU A 232 11.09 11.73 0.69
CA LEU A 232 9.78 12.38 0.69
C LEU A 232 9.60 13.28 -0.52
N PHE A 233 10.59 14.13 -0.83
CA PHE A 233 10.53 14.98 -2.01
C PHE A 233 10.44 14.18 -3.30
N SER A 234 11.20 13.08 -3.41
CA SER A 234 11.17 12.22 -4.58
C SER A 234 9.84 11.48 -4.73
N THR A 235 9.28 10.96 -3.64
CA THR A 235 7.98 10.28 -3.66
C THR A 235 6.84 11.26 -3.92
N PHE A 236 6.91 12.48 -3.38
CA PHE A 236 5.97 13.55 -3.70
C PHE A 236 6.05 13.93 -5.18
N ALA A 237 7.24 14.09 -5.73
CA ALA A 237 7.42 14.36 -7.16
C ALA A 237 6.90 13.20 -8.03
N LEU A 238 7.11 11.95 -7.63
CA LEU A 238 6.57 10.77 -8.30
C LEU A 238 5.03 10.81 -8.31
N PHE A 239 4.43 11.16 -7.17
CA PHE A 239 2.98 11.31 -7.06
C PHE A 239 2.47 12.39 -8.02
N GLU A 240 3.01 13.60 -7.97
CA GLU A 240 2.57 14.72 -8.81
C GLU A 240 2.80 14.50 -10.31
N LEU A 241 3.91 13.84 -10.70
CA LEU A 241 4.26 13.66 -12.10
C LEU A 241 3.61 12.43 -12.74
N VAL A 242 3.29 11.40 -11.96
CA VAL A 242 2.79 10.13 -12.49
C VAL A 242 1.37 9.84 -12.04
N LEU A 243 1.10 9.82 -10.73
CA LEU A 243 -0.21 9.42 -10.21
C LEU A 243 -1.28 10.50 -10.38
N HIS A 244 -0.95 11.74 -10.08
CA HIS A 244 -1.90 12.86 -10.17
C HIS A 244 -2.46 13.09 -11.60
N PRO A 245 -1.69 13.02 -12.71
CA PRO A 245 -2.25 13.05 -14.05
C PRO A 245 -3.17 11.85 -14.36
N ILE A 246 -2.88 10.66 -13.83
CA ILE A 246 -3.73 9.49 -13.99
C ILE A 246 -5.04 9.68 -13.21
N GLU A 247 -4.96 10.16 -11.97
CA GLU A 247 -6.12 10.51 -11.14
C GLU A 247 -7.04 11.53 -11.85
N GLN A 248 -6.46 12.56 -12.50
CA GLN A 248 -7.24 13.53 -13.28
C GLN A 248 -7.85 12.95 -14.55
N ALA A 249 -7.15 12.03 -15.24
CA ALA A 249 -7.64 11.40 -16.45
C ALA A 249 -8.75 10.38 -16.18
N VAL A 250 -8.68 9.69 -15.05
CA VAL A 250 -9.61 8.61 -14.67
C VAL A 250 -9.95 8.72 -13.17
N PRO A 251 -10.74 9.74 -12.76
CA PRO A 251 -11.00 10.07 -11.35
C PRO A 251 -11.66 8.97 -10.54
N PHE A 252 -12.29 8.00 -11.21
CA PHE A 252 -12.99 6.89 -10.58
C PHE A 252 -12.08 5.68 -10.29
N LEU A 253 -10.87 5.62 -10.87
CA LEU A 253 -9.95 4.50 -10.65
C LEU A 253 -9.02 4.73 -9.46
N ILE A 254 -8.61 5.96 -9.21
CA ILE A 254 -7.63 6.29 -8.16
C ILE A 254 -8.13 7.52 -7.42
N GLN A 255 -8.43 7.38 -6.13
CA GLN A 255 -8.81 8.47 -5.24
C GLN A 255 -7.93 8.42 -3.98
N LEU A 256 -6.63 8.74 -4.16
CA LEU A 256 -5.71 8.76 -3.03
C LEU A 256 -6.09 9.87 -2.04
N ASP A 257 -6.77 9.51 -0.97
CA ASP A 257 -7.12 10.43 0.10
C ASP A 257 -5.86 11.06 0.71
N SER A 258 -5.98 12.33 1.08
CA SER A 258 -4.91 13.09 1.71
C SER A 258 -4.39 12.42 2.99
N SER A 259 -5.25 11.75 3.74
CA SER A 259 -4.91 10.94 4.92
C SER A 259 -3.93 9.82 4.59
N ASN A 260 -4.21 9.06 3.54
CA ASN A 260 -3.38 7.93 3.13
C ASN A 260 -1.99 8.39 2.69
N ARG A 261 -1.89 9.52 1.99
CA ARG A 261 -0.60 10.13 1.60
C ARG A 261 0.23 10.52 2.81
N ILE A 262 -0.38 11.15 3.82
CA ILE A 262 0.31 11.54 5.06
C ILE A 262 0.84 10.31 5.80
N ILE A 263 0.09 9.22 5.83
CA ILE A 263 0.51 7.96 6.46
C ILE A 263 1.75 7.41 5.76
N VAL A 264 1.78 7.35 4.43
CA VAL A 264 2.94 6.87 3.66
C VAL A 264 4.16 7.73 3.92
N PHE A 265 4.03 9.05 3.88
CA PHE A 265 5.13 9.98 4.12
C PHE A 265 5.67 9.87 5.55
N SER A 266 4.79 9.73 6.55
CA SER A 266 5.18 9.53 7.93
C SER A 266 5.94 8.21 8.12
N LEU A 267 5.45 7.14 7.50
CA LEU A 267 6.08 5.83 7.54
C LEU A 267 7.47 5.85 6.89
N GLN A 268 7.63 6.53 5.74
CA GLN A 268 8.93 6.71 5.10
C GLN A 268 9.95 7.40 6.01
N CYS A 269 9.55 8.48 6.70
CA CYS A 269 10.41 9.14 7.68
C CYS A 269 10.83 8.21 8.81
N ILE A 270 9.91 7.46 9.36
CA ILE A 270 10.20 6.51 10.45
C ILE A 270 11.16 5.42 9.95
N VAL A 271 10.87 4.80 8.80
CA VAL A 271 11.69 3.72 8.23
C VAL A 271 13.11 4.21 7.93
N SER A 272 13.28 5.40 7.34
CA SER A 272 14.61 5.95 7.04
C SER A 272 15.46 6.18 8.30
N ILE A 273 14.85 6.71 9.35
CA ILE A 273 15.50 6.92 10.64
C ILE A 273 15.87 5.57 11.29
N VAL A 274 14.96 4.60 11.27
CA VAL A 274 15.20 3.26 11.81
C VAL A 274 16.33 2.56 11.07
N ILE A 275 16.41 2.66 9.74
CA ILE A 275 17.53 2.12 8.94
C ILE A 275 18.85 2.80 9.37
N GLY A 276 18.89 4.12 9.45
CA GLY A 276 20.09 4.87 9.82
C GLY A 276 20.59 4.54 11.21
N ILE A 277 19.72 4.55 12.21
CA ILE A 277 20.06 4.19 13.60
C ILE A 277 20.43 2.70 13.71
N GLY A 278 19.65 1.81 13.11
CA GLY A 278 19.87 0.37 13.15
C GLY A 278 21.20 -0.05 12.53
N ALA A 279 21.51 0.47 11.35
CA ALA A 279 22.78 0.21 10.67
C ALA A 279 23.97 0.72 11.49
N SER A 280 23.87 1.94 12.03
CA SER A 280 24.90 2.51 12.92
C SER A 280 25.06 1.71 14.21
N PHE A 281 23.97 1.28 14.82
CA PHE A 281 24.01 0.45 16.04
C PHE A 281 24.71 -0.88 15.81
N LEU A 282 24.35 -1.58 14.74
CA LEU A 282 24.95 -2.88 14.38
C LEU A 282 26.44 -2.74 14.07
N ALA A 283 26.82 -1.70 13.34
CA ALA A 283 28.21 -1.44 12.99
C ALA A 283 29.08 -1.12 14.23
N THR A 284 28.56 -0.29 15.15
CA THR A 284 29.30 0.11 16.36
C THR A 284 29.39 -1.01 17.40
N ARG A 285 28.37 -1.89 17.47
CA ARG A 285 28.37 -3.01 18.43
C ARG A 285 29.58 -3.95 18.26
N LYS A 286 29.94 -4.23 17.01
CA LYS A 286 31.07 -5.10 16.70
C LYS A 286 32.39 -4.43 17.07
N LEU A 287 32.60 -3.18 16.69
CA LEU A 287 33.86 -2.45 16.91
C LEU A 287 34.18 -2.27 18.40
N ILE A 288 33.19 -1.92 19.22
CA ILE A 288 33.39 -1.66 20.66
C ILE A 288 33.59 -2.96 21.46
N ARG A 289 33.15 -4.10 20.93
CA ARG A 289 33.36 -5.40 21.59
C ARG A 289 34.78 -5.95 21.36
N ASP A 290 35.39 -5.57 20.24
CA ASP A 290 36.68 -6.09 19.82
C ASP A 290 37.88 -5.22 20.30
N VAL A 291 37.62 -4.15 21.08
CA VAL A 291 38.57 -3.26 21.77
C VAL A 291 38.52 -3.47 23.27
#